data_3f5244283e1370e181c13554c2e1f459
#
_entry.id   3f5244283e1370e181c13554c2e1f459
#
_cell.length_a   1.000
_cell.length_b   1.000
_cell.length_c   1.000
_cell.angle_alpha   90.00
_cell.angle_beta   90.00
_cell.angle_gamma   90.00
#
_symmetry.space_group_name_H-M   'P 1'
#
loop_
_entity.id
_entity.type
_entity.pdbx_description
1 polymer ?
#
loop_
_entity_poly.entity_id
_entity_poly.type
_entity_poly.pdbx_seq_one_letter_code
_entity_poly.pdbx_strand_id
1 'polypeptide(L)'
;LMAQFKPDTIIALGGGSAMDAAKIMWVLYEHPEADFMDMAMRFIDIRKRVYTFPKMGEKAYFIAVPTSAGTGPEVTPFAVITDEQTGVKYPLADYELLPNMAIIDTDFHMSAPKGLTAASGIDAVTHAVEAYAAMLATDYTDGLALQALKNIFKYLPRAYENGQTDIEAREKMANAATMAGMAFANAF
;
A
#
# COMPACT_ATOMS: atom_id res chain seq x y z
N LEU A 1 9.55 -17.47 13.96
CA LEU A 1 8.47 -17.10 14.87
C LEU A 1 7.11 -17.53 14.32
N MET A 2 6.71 -17.08 13.09
CA MET A 2 5.41 -17.44 12.48
C MET A 2 5.22 -18.94 12.29
N ALA A 3 6.25 -19.67 11.83
CA ALA A 3 6.20 -21.12 11.68
C ALA A 3 5.95 -21.88 13.00
N GLN A 4 6.32 -21.30 14.14
CA GLN A 4 6.06 -21.85 15.47
C GLN A 4 4.68 -21.47 16.01
N PHE A 5 4.30 -20.19 15.83
CA PHE A 5 3.02 -19.67 16.30
C PHE A 5 1.84 -20.13 15.45
N LYS A 6 2.06 -20.32 14.14
CA LYS A 6 1.06 -20.76 13.14
C LYS A 6 -0.19 -19.87 13.14
N PRO A 7 -0.06 -18.57 12.88
CA PRO A 7 -1.21 -17.67 12.84
C PRO A 7 -2.17 -18.05 11.70
N ASP A 8 -3.44 -17.95 11.95
CA ASP A 8 -4.51 -18.00 10.95
C ASP A 8 -4.93 -16.61 10.46
N THR A 9 -4.44 -15.57 11.14
CA THR A 9 -4.72 -14.18 10.84
C THR A 9 -3.47 -13.34 11.08
N ILE A 10 -3.13 -12.48 10.13
CA ILE A 10 -2.04 -11.51 10.20
C ILE A 10 -2.65 -10.11 10.13
N ILE A 11 -2.40 -9.29 11.14
CA ILE A 11 -2.83 -7.89 11.17
C ILE A 11 -1.60 -7.01 10.99
N ALA A 12 -1.54 -6.32 9.84
CA ALA A 12 -0.49 -5.35 9.53
C ALA A 12 -0.97 -3.94 9.92
N LEU A 13 -0.53 -3.45 11.06
CA LEU A 13 -0.82 -2.11 11.55
C LEU A 13 0.41 -1.23 11.35
N GLY A 14 0.31 -0.19 10.51
CA GLY A 14 1.43 0.73 10.28
C GLY A 14 1.35 1.49 8.96
N GLY A 15 2.44 2.16 8.60
CA GLY A 15 2.62 2.81 7.30
C GLY A 15 3.10 1.83 6.23
N GLY A 16 3.42 2.35 5.03
CA GLY A 16 3.81 1.55 3.86
C GLY A 16 4.89 0.51 4.15
N SER A 17 6.01 0.92 4.74
CA SER A 17 7.12 -0.01 5.02
C SER A 17 6.75 -1.16 5.96
N ALA A 18 5.91 -0.90 6.97
CA ALA A 18 5.44 -1.94 7.88
C ALA A 18 4.52 -2.93 7.16
N MET A 19 3.64 -2.44 6.28
CA MET A 19 2.75 -3.30 5.49
C MET A 19 3.51 -4.08 4.43
N ASP A 20 4.46 -3.46 3.73
CA ASP A 20 5.29 -4.15 2.75
C ASP A 20 6.08 -5.28 3.40
N ALA A 21 6.69 -5.02 4.56
CA ALA A 21 7.36 -6.06 5.34
C ALA A 21 6.40 -7.19 5.76
N ALA A 22 5.18 -6.82 6.21
CA ALA A 22 4.17 -7.80 6.61
C ALA A 22 3.69 -8.67 5.43
N LYS A 23 3.53 -8.09 4.23
CA LYS A 23 3.21 -8.84 3.00
C LYS A 23 4.29 -9.88 2.67
N ILE A 24 5.56 -9.49 2.77
CA ILE A 24 6.66 -10.44 2.55
C ILE A 24 6.72 -11.51 3.64
N MET A 25 6.50 -11.13 4.89
CA MET A 25 6.40 -12.10 5.98
C MET A 25 5.26 -13.09 5.75
N TRP A 26 4.12 -12.63 5.25
CA TRP A 26 2.99 -13.46 4.86
C TRP A 26 3.36 -14.46 3.77
N VAL A 27 4.00 -13.99 2.68
CA VAL A 27 4.50 -14.87 1.60
C VAL A 27 5.43 -15.95 2.15
N LEU A 28 6.47 -15.56 2.90
CA LEU A 28 7.45 -16.51 3.43
C LEU A 28 6.87 -17.46 4.50
N TYR A 29 5.77 -17.07 5.15
CA TYR A 29 5.06 -17.94 6.07
C TYR A 29 4.23 -18.99 5.34
N GLU A 30 3.51 -18.61 4.29
CA GLU A 30 2.70 -19.55 3.52
C GLU A 30 3.56 -20.42 2.60
N HIS A 31 4.60 -19.83 2.01
CA HIS A 31 5.47 -20.41 1.01
C HIS A 31 6.96 -20.23 1.39
N PRO A 32 7.44 -20.98 2.37
CA PRO A 32 8.84 -20.88 2.81
C PRO A 32 9.86 -21.30 1.72
N GLU A 33 9.40 -21.98 0.68
CA GLU A 33 10.19 -22.34 -0.50
C GLU A 33 10.31 -21.21 -1.53
N ALA A 34 9.53 -20.13 -1.40
CA ALA A 34 9.54 -19.01 -2.36
C ALA A 34 10.88 -18.27 -2.31
N ASP A 35 11.50 -18.08 -3.47
CA ASP A 35 12.73 -17.31 -3.58
C ASP A 35 12.42 -15.83 -3.78
N PHE A 36 12.94 -14.99 -2.88
CA PHE A 36 12.73 -13.56 -2.91
C PHE A 36 13.24 -12.91 -4.20
N MET A 37 14.41 -13.34 -4.68
CA MET A 37 15.01 -12.75 -5.87
C MET A 37 14.23 -13.13 -7.14
N ASP A 38 13.67 -14.33 -7.21
CA ASP A 38 12.81 -14.71 -8.33
C ASP A 38 11.54 -13.85 -8.38
N MET A 39 10.92 -13.59 -7.23
CA MET A 39 9.77 -12.70 -7.11
C MET A 39 10.11 -11.25 -7.49
N ALA A 40 11.22 -10.72 -6.99
CA ALA A 40 11.66 -9.36 -7.24
C ALA A 40 12.11 -9.16 -8.70
N MET A 41 12.85 -10.10 -9.26
CA MET A 41 13.37 -10.03 -10.63
C MET A 41 12.29 -10.19 -11.70
N ARG A 42 11.10 -10.68 -11.36
CA ARG A 42 9.96 -10.72 -12.28
C ARG A 42 9.68 -9.37 -12.93
N PHE A 43 9.86 -8.29 -12.19
CA PHE A 43 9.66 -6.91 -12.68
C PHE A 43 10.86 -6.36 -13.43
N ILE A 44 12.07 -6.70 -12.99
CA ILE A 44 13.32 -6.11 -13.46
C ILE A 44 13.87 -6.88 -14.68
N ASP A 45 13.74 -8.21 -14.68
CA ASP A 45 14.28 -9.07 -15.74
C ASP A 45 13.15 -9.73 -16.54
N ILE A 46 13.04 -9.39 -17.82
CA ILE A 46 12.04 -9.94 -18.74
C ILE A 46 12.07 -11.48 -18.81
N ARG A 47 13.23 -12.10 -18.57
CA ARG A 47 13.39 -13.57 -18.55
C ARG A 47 12.69 -14.20 -17.35
N LYS A 48 12.47 -13.44 -16.27
CA LYS A 48 11.81 -13.86 -15.04
C LYS A 48 10.29 -13.58 -15.04
N ARG A 49 9.75 -12.99 -16.10
CA ARG A 49 8.29 -12.75 -16.23
C ARG A 49 7.45 -14.03 -16.29
N VAL A 50 8.09 -15.15 -16.53
CA VAL A 50 7.45 -16.48 -16.47
C VAL A 50 7.32 -17.03 -15.04
N TYR A 51 7.90 -16.36 -14.04
CA TYR A 51 7.75 -16.74 -12.64
C TYR A 51 6.27 -16.66 -12.24
N THR A 52 5.73 -17.75 -11.74
CA THR A 52 4.37 -17.78 -11.18
C THR A 52 4.43 -17.46 -9.70
N PHE A 53 3.79 -16.36 -9.31
CA PHE A 53 3.71 -16.00 -7.90
C PHE A 53 2.88 -17.05 -7.15
N PRO A 54 3.28 -17.47 -5.93
CA PRO A 54 2.53 -18.47 -5.18
C PRO A 54 1.18 -17.93 -4.76
N LYS A 55 0.18 -18.80 -4.71
CA LYS A 55 -1.17 -18.44 -4.28
C LYS A 55 -1.21 -18.17 -2.79
N MET A 56 -1.81 -17.04 -2.41
CA MET A 56 -1.82 -16.56 -1.04
C MET A 56 -3.18 -16.74 -0.37
N GLY A 57 -3.20 -16.69 0.98
CA GLY A 57 -4.43 -16.70 1.77
C GLY A 57 -4.95 -18.10 2.12
N GLU A 58 -4.14 -19.13 1.95
CA GLU A 58 -4.52 -20.50 2.33
C GLU A 58 -4.25 -20.81 3.81
N LYS A 59 -3.20 -20.22 4.39
CA LYS A 59 -2.84 -20.43 5.80
C LYS A 59 -3.29 -19.31 6.72
N ALA A 60 -3.24 -18.06 6.24
CA ALA A 60 -3.54 -16.89 7.05
C ALA A 60 -4.32 -15.83 6.28
N TYR A 61 -5.35 -15.28 6.93
CA TYR A 61 -6.09 -14.12 6.45
C TYR A 61 -5.29 -12.84 6.73
N PHE A 62 -5.09 -11.99 5.73
CA PHE A 62 -4.28 -10.79 5.89
C PHE A 62 -5.16 -9.53 5.99
N ILE A 63 -5.04 -8.82 7.11
CA ILE A 63 -5.74 -7.57 7.40
C ILE A 63 -4.73 -6.43 7.42
N ALA A 64 -4.97 -5.39 6.62
CA ALA A 64 -4.15 -4.19 6.58
C ALA A 64 -4.85 -3.01 7.26
N VAL A 65 -4.15 -2.34 8.17
CA VAL A 65 -4.65 -1.19 8.94
C VAL A 65 -3.64 -0.04 8.80
N PRO A 66 -3.85 0.91 7.87
CA PRO A 66 -2.90 1.99 7.63
C PRO A 66 -2.89 3.03 8.76
N THR A 67 -1.70 3.57 9.04
CA THR A 67 -1.49 4.68 9.98
C THR A 67 -0.96 5.94 9.28
N SER A 68 -0.79 5.89 7.96
CA SER A 68 -0.41 7.02 7.10
C SER A 68 -1.30 7.09 5.88
N ALA A 69 -1.59 8.30 5.42
CA ALA A 69 -2.45 8.55 4.26
C ALA A 69 -1.59 8.92 3.04
N GLY A 70 -1.03 7.93 2.36
CA GLY A 70 -0.12 8.15 1.24
C GLY A 70 -0.09 7.00 0.24
N THR A 71 0.77 6.02 0.46
CA THR A 71 1.09 4.93 -0.49
C THR A 71 -0.05 3.95 -0.77
N GLY A 72 -1.07 3.86 0.09
CA GLY A 72 -2.22 2.96 -0.11
C GLY A 72 -1.89 1.46 -0.14
N PRO A 73 -0.94 0.94 0.67
CA PRO A 73 -0.53 -0.47 0.59
C PRO A 73 -1.62 -1.45 1.00
N GLU A 74 -2.64 -0.96 1.69
CA GLU A 74 -3.82 -1.73 2.11
C GLU A 74 -4.71 -2.15 0.92
N VAL A 75 -4.55 -1.52 -0.24
CA VAL A 75 -5.35 -1.79 -1.47
C VAL A 75 -4.49 -1.97 -2.72
N THR A 76 -3.18 -2.12 -2.57
CA THR A 76 -2.28 -2.28 -3.72
C THR A 76 -1.62 -3.66 -3.76
N PRO A 77 -1.38 -4.21 -4.96
CA PRO A 77 -0.73 -5.51 -5.16
C PRO A 77 0.80 -5.42 -5.08
N PHE A 78 1.34 -4.41 -4.38
CA PHE A 78 2.76 -4.13 -4.33
C PHE A 78 3.34 -4.34 -2.93
N ALA A 79 4.63 -4.68 -2.89
CA ALA A 79 5.49 -4.59 -1.70
C ALA A 79 6.89 -4.18 -2.14
N VAL A 80 7.46 -3.13 -1.54
CA VAL A 80 8.78 -2.61 -1.89
C VAL A 80 9.74 -2.83 -0.72
N ILE A 81 10.76 -3.65 -0.94
CA ILE A 81 11.78 -3.96 0.06
C ILE A 81 13.09 -3.34 -0.33
N THR A 82 13.73 -2.66 0.61
CA THR A 82 15.06 -2.09 0.42
C THR A 82 16.11 -3.06 0.97
N ASP A 83 17.07 -3.43 0.15
CA ASP A 83 18.27 -4.13 0.60
C ASP A 83 19.17 -3.14 1.37
N GLU A 84 19.39 -3.42 2.64
CA GLU A 84 20.17 -2.54 3.52
C GLU A 84 21.66 -2.46 3.12
N GLN A 85 22.19 -3.49 2.46
CA GLN A 85 23.61 -3.51 2.07
C GLN A 85 23.88 -2.68 0.82
N THR A 86 22.96 -2.74 -0.14
CA THR A 86 23.15 -2.08 -1.46
C THR A 86 22.33 -0.80 -1.60
N GLY A 87 21.33 -0.58 -0.75
CA GLY A 87 20.36 0.51 -0.87
C GLY A 87 19.38 0.33 -2.04
N VAL A 88 19.43 -0.80 -2.73
CA VAL A 88 18.55 -1.07 -3.88
C VAL A 88 17.15 -1.41 -3.39
N LYS A 89 16.15 -0.82 -4.04
CA LYS A 89 14.74 -1.13 -3.81
C LYS A 89 14.26 -2.20 -4.78
N TYR A 90 13.72 -3.27 -4.25
CA TYR A 90 13.14 -4.36 -5.01
C TYR A 90 11.62 -4.30 -4.92
N PRO A 91 10.92 -3.89 -5.99
CA PRO A 91 9.47 -3.95 -6.05
C PRO A 91 9.02 -5.40 -6.34
N LEU A 92 8.12 -5.91 -5.51
CA LEU A 92 7.34 -7.09 -5.79
C LEU A 92 5.94 -6.63 -6.19
N ALA A 93 5.39 -7.25 -7.23
CA ALA A 93 4.05 -6.93 -7.67
C ALA A 93 3.34 -8.18 -8.20
N ASP A 94 2.29 -8.54 -7.50
CA ASP A 94 1.34 -9.57 -7.92
C ASP A 94 0.02 -9.37 -7.17
N TYR A 95 -1.10 -9.69 -7.81
CA TYR A 95 -2.43 -9.58 -7.18
C TYR A 95 -2.58 -10.45 -5.93
N GLU A 96 -1.78 -11.51 -5.80
CA GLU A 96 -1.72 -12.35 -4.61
C GLU A 96 -1.22 -11.59 -3.36
N LEU A 97 -0.56 -10.43 -3.53
CA LEU A 97 -0.13 -9.54 -2.44
C LEU A 97 -1.23 -8.59 -1.94
N LEU A 98 -2.40 -8.60 -2.56
CA LEU A 98 -3.52 -7.78 -2.07
C LEU A 98 -3.98 -8.29 -0.70
N PRO A 99 -4.11 -7.41 0.30
CA PRO A 99 -4.74 -7.76 1.57
C PRO A 99 -6.17 -8.30 1.38
N ASN A 100 -6.55 -9.27 2.20
CA ASN A 100 -7.92 -9.79 2.20
C ASN A 100 -8.92 -8.77 2.76
N MET A 101 -8.46 -7.89 3.66
CA MET A 101 -9.26 -6.83 4.26
C MET A 101 -8.40 -5.59 4.52
N ALA A 102 -8.95 -4.42 4.24
CA ALA A 102 -8.42 -3.13 4.66
C ALA A 102 -9.34 -2.50 5.70
N ILE A 103 -8.79 -2.04 6.81
CA ILE A 103 -9.53 -1.31 7.85
C ILE A 103 -8.96 0.11 7.92
N ILE A 104 -9.75 1.08 7.48
CA ILE A 104 -9.38 2.50 7.50
C ILE A 104 -10.01 3.13 8.74
N ASP A 105 -9.21 3.29 9.77
CA ASP A 105 -9.62 3.91 11.03
C ASP A 105 -8.86 5.23 11.24
N THR A 106 -9.62 6.31 11.33
CA THR A 106 -9.08 7.67 11.43
C THR A 106 -8.26 7.88 12.71
N ASP A 107 -8.57 7.18 13.78
CA ASP A 107 -7.87 7.30 15.06
C ASP A 107 -6.37 6.97 14.92
N PHE A 108 -6.01 6.00 14.08
CA PHE A 108 -4.61 5.66 13.80
C PHE A 108 -3.85 6.71 12.99
N HIS A 109 -4.55 7.65 12.36
CA HIS A 109 -3.94 8.75 11.60
C HIS A 109 -3.78 10.05 12.41
N MET A 110 -4.48 10.18 13.55
CA MET A 110 -4.53 11.44 14.32
C MET A 110 -3.16 11.88 14.86
N SER A 111 -2.29 10.92 15.21
CA SER A 111 -0.97 11.19 15.77
C SER A 111 0.12 11.49 14.71
N ALA A 112 -0.20 11.40 13.42
CA ALA A 112 0.77 11.61 12.34
C ALA A 112 1.36 13.02 12.37
N PRO A 113 2.72 13.17 12.46
CA PRO A 113 3.35 14.48 12.49
C PRO A 113 3.22 15.23 11.16
N LYS A 114 3.36 16.56 11.19
CA LYS A 114 3.21 17.44 10.02
C LYS A 114 4.07 16.98 8.83
N GLY A 115 5.34 16.63 9.06
CA GLY A 115 6.25 16.17 8.00
C GLY A 115 5.75 14.90 7.31
N LEU A 116 5.29 13.90 8.07
CA LEU A 116 4.70 12.69 7.52
C LEU A 116 3.40 13.00 6.79
N THR A 117 2.54 13.84 7.36
CA THR A 117 1.27 14.24 6.75
C THR A 117 1.48 14.88 5.37
N ALA A 118 2.45 15.80 5.26
CA ALA A 118 2.77 16.44 3.99
C ALA A 118 3.36 15.45 2.99
N ALA A 119 4.38 14.70 3.38
CA ALA A 119 5.07 13.76 2.49
C ALA A 119 4.11 12.68 1.97
N SER A 120 3.34 12.04 2.85
CA SER A 120 2.39 11.01 2.45
C SER A 120 1.22 11.60 1.64
N GLY A 121 0.73 12.78 1.98
CA GLY A 121 -0.34 13.43 1.23
C GLY A 121 0.07 13.79 -0.21
N ILE A 122 1.30 14.25 -0.42
CA ILE A 122 1.84 14.50 -1.76
C ILE A 122 2.09 13.20 -2.52
N ASP A 123 2.51 12.14 -1.84
CA ASP A 123 2.63 10.81 -2.44
C ASP A 123 1.27 10.32 -2.98
N ALA A 124 0.20 10.50 -2.22
CA ALA A 124 -1.16 10.20 -2.68
C ALA A 124 -1.58 11.04 -3.90
N VAL A 125 -1.16 12.33 -3.99
CA VAL A 125 -1.34 13.14 -5.21
C VAL A 125 -0.65 12.51 -6.39
N THR A 126 0.62 12.09 -6.22
CA THR A 126 1.40 11.45 -7.27
C THR A 126 0.70 10.21 -7.80
N HIS A 127 0.28 9.31 -6.92
CA HIS A 127 -0.44 8.09 -7.31
C HIS A 127 -1.74 8.38 -8.07
N ALA A 128 -2.52 9.37 -7.61
CA ALA A 128 -3.76 9.74 -8.28
C ALA A 128 -3.50 10.34 -9.68
N VAL A 129 -2.48 11.20 -9.82
CA VAL A 129 -2.10 11.79 -11.12
C VAL A 129 -1.55 10.72 -12.06
N GLU A 130 -0.68 9.83 -11.56
CA GLU A 130 -0.13 8.73 -12.36
C GLU A 130 -1.25 7.80 -12.84
N ALA A 131 -2.18 7.43 -11.97
CA ALA A 131 -3.34 6.62 -12.35
C ALA A 131 -4.18 7.28 -13.44
N TYR A 132 -4.44 8.59 -13.30
CA TYR A 132 -5.23 9.35 -14.28
C TYR A 132 -4.54 9.48 -15.64
N ALA A 133 -3.22 9.59 -15.65
CA ALA A 133 -2.41 9.73 -16.87
C ALA A 133 -1.94 8.37 -17.46
N ALA A 134 -2.27 7.26 -16.81
CA ALA A 134 -1.80 5.95 -17.21
C ALA A 134 -2.47 5.44 -18.49
N MET A 135 -1.75 4.62 -19.26
CA MET A 135 -2.28 4.05 -20.51
C MET A 135 -3.45 3.08 -20.31
N LEU A 136 -3.52 2.46 -19.11
CA LEU A 136 -4.58 1.52 -18.74
C LEU A 136 -5.70 2.20 -17.92
N ALA A 137 -5.72 3.54 -17.87
CA ALA A 137 -6.78 4.29 -17.21
C ALA A 137 -8.16 3.97 -17.78
N THR A 138 -9.16 3.97 -16.91
CA THR A 138 -10.56 3.69 -17.21
C THR A 138 -11.46 4.68 -16.50
N ASP A 139 -12.72 4.79 -16.88
CA ASP A 139 -13.70 5.65 -16.19
C ASP A 139 -13.76 5.36 -14.68
N TYR A 140 -13.52 4.11 -14.25
CA TYR A 140 -13.48 3.72 -12.85
C TYR A 140 -12.24 4.27 -12.14
N THR A 141 -11.06 4.10 -12.73
CA THR A 141 -9.81 4.61 -12.14
C THR A 141 -9.78 6.13 -12.16
N ASP A 142 -10.30 6.76 -13.23
CA ASP A 142 -10.41 8.21 -13.35
C ASP A 142 -11.34 8.79 -12.28
N GLY A 143 -12.49 8.17 -12.06
CA GLY A 143 -13.42 8.56 -11.01
C GLY A 143 -12.79 8.55 -9.63
N LEU A 144 -12.05 7.48 -9.29
CA LEU A 144 -11.32 7.35 -8.03
C LEU A 144 -10.19 8.37 -7.92
N ALA A 145 -9.36 8.51 -8.96
CA ALA A 145 -8.24 9.44 -8.99
C ALA A 145 -8.69 10.90 -8.82
N LEU A 146 -9.70 11.32 -9.57
CA LEU A 146 -10.24 12.69 -9.49
C LEU A 146 -10.87 12.97 -8.14
N GLN A 147 -11.60 12.03 -7.55
CA GLN A 147 -12.17 12.20 -6.22
C GLN A 147 -11.08 12.25 -5.15
N ALA A 148 -10.03 11.43 -5.27
CA ALA A 148 -8.86 11.47 -4.40
C ALA A 148 -8.20 12.86 -4.45
N LEU A 149 -7.88 13.36 -5.65
CA LEU A 149 -7.28 14.69 -5.84
C LEU A 149 -8.13 15.80 -5.25
N LYS A 150 -9.44 15.78 -5.50
CA LYS A 150 -10.38 16.76 -4.91
C LYS A 150 -10.32 16.79 -3.38
N ASN A 151 -10.29 15.62 -2.76
CA ASN A 151 -10.17 15.50 -1.32
C ASN A 151 -8.79 15.97 -0.83
N ILE A 152 -7.71 15.55 -1.47
CA ILE A 152 -6.35 15.89 -1.05
C ILE A 152 -6.15 17.41 -1.10
N PHE A 153 -6.47 18.07 -2.21
CA PHE A 153 -6.29 19.51 -2.33
C PHE A 153 -7.13 20.31 -1.33
N LYS A 154 -8.28 19.80 -0.94
CA LYS A 154 -9.12 20.45 0.06
C LYS A 154 -8.66 20.21 1.49
N TYR A 155 -8.26 18.98 1.81
CA TYR A 155 -8.08 18.55 3.19
C TYR A 155 -6.63 18.40 3.64
N LEU A 156 -5.66 18.23 2.72
CA LEU A 156 -4.25 18.14 3.09
C LEU A 156 -3.73 19.38 3.84
N PRO A 157 -4.04 20.63 3.42
CA PRO A 157 -3.63 21.80 4.19
C PRO A 157 -4.22 21.81 5.61
N ARG A 158 -5.48 21.42 5.77
CA ARG A 158 -6.14 21.32 7.08
C ARG A 158 -5.51 20.23 7.95
N ALA A 159 -5.27 19.04 7.38
CA ALA A 159 -4.62 17.93 8.09
C ALA A 159 -3.18 18.28 8.48
N TYR A 160 -2.48 19.07 7.68
CA TYR A 160 -1.15 19.56 8.00
C TYR A 160 -1.16 20.57 9.16
N GLU A 161 -2.07 21.56 9.12
CA GLU A 161 -2.13 22.62 10.14
C GLU A 161 -2.70 22.12 11.46
N ASN A 162 -3.80 21.38 11.44
CA ASN A 162 -4.61 21.04 12.60
C ASN A 162 -4.88 19.54 12.77
N GLY A 163 -4.05 18.68 12.17
CA GLY A 163 -4.32 17.25 12.03
C GLY A 163 -4.49 16.46 13.35
N GLN A 164 -4.06 17.01 14.48
CA GLN A 164 -4.30 16.37 15.78
C GLN A 164 -5.71 16.58 16.32
N THR A 165 -6.47 17.54 15.76
CA THR A 165 -7.81 17.91 16.21
C THR A 165 -8.84 17.93 15.10
N ASP A 166 -8.41 17.97 13.83
CA ASP A 166 -9.29 17.98 12.67
C ASP A 166 -9.54 16.55 12.16
N ILE A 167 -10.47 15.87 12.82
CA ILE A 167 -10.86 14.48 12.52
C ILE A 167 -11.36 14.37 11.07
N GLU A 168 -12.19 15.33 10.61
CA GLU A 168 -12.71 15.34 9.24
C GLU A 168 -11.56 15.35 8.22
N ALA A 169 -10.58 16.23 8.41
CA ALA A 169 -9.45 16.30 7.49
C ALA A 169 -8.64 14.99 7.48
N ARG A 170 -8.42 14.37 8.62
CA ARG A 170 -7.74 13.06 8.71
C ARG A 170 -8.53 11.95 8.00
N GLU A 171 -9.85 11.87 8.26
CA GLU A 171 -10.73 10.91 7.59
C GLU A 171 -10.70 11.07 6.07
N LYS A 172 -10.85 12.31 5.59
CA LYS A 172 -10.85 12.59 4.15
C LYS A 172 -9.50 12.30 3.49
N MET A 173 -8.40 12.54 4.20
CA MET A 173 -7.06 12.19 3.71
C MET A 173 -6.82 10.68 3.69
N ALA A 174 -7.24 9.95 4.70
CA ALA A 174 -7.16 8.48 4.73
C ALA A 174 -7.95 7.87 3.56
N ASN A 175 -9.21 8.29 3.39
CA ASN A 175 -10.06 7.85 2.29
C ASN A 175 -9.46 8.22 0.91
N ALA A 176 -8.86 9.41 0.78
CA ALA A 176 -8.24 9.84 -0.47
C ALA A 176 -7.00 9.00 -0.82
N ALA A 177 -6.16 8.67 0.15
CA ALA A 177 -5.00 7.81 -0.06
C ALA A 177 -5.42 6.40 -0.53
N THR A 178 -6.43 5.83 0.12
CA THR A 178 -7.00 4.53 -0.29
C THR A 178 -7.58 4.59 -1.72
N MET A 179 -8.36 5.65 -2.05
CA MET A 179 -8.88 5.83 -3.41
C MET A 179 -7.77 5.99 -4.45
N ALA A 180 -6.72 6.76 -4.15
CA ALA A 180 -5.56 6.90 -5.02
C ALA A 180 -4.84 5.57 -5.23
N GLY A 181 -4.65 4.78 -4.16
CA GLY A 181 -4.09 3.43 -4.23
C GLY A 181 -4.92 2.47 -5.08
N MET A 182 -6.25 2.49 -4.93
CA MET A 182 -7.16 1.69 -5.76
C MET A 182 -7.10 2.10 -7.24
N ALA A 183 -7.06 3.40 -7.54
CA ALA A 183 -6.91 3.90 -8.91
C ALA A 183 -5.58 3.44 -9.51
N PHE A 184 -4.47 3.66 -8.80
CA PHE A 184 -3.13 3.31 -9.21
C PHE A 184 -2.96 1.81 -9.45
N ALA A 185 -3.45 0.97 -8.54
CA ALA A 185 -3.36 -0.49 -8.65
C ALA A 185 -4.08 -1.07 -9.88
N ASN A 186 -5.07 -0.35 -10.45
CA ASN A 186 -5.88 -0.80 -11.57
C ASN A 186 -5.60 -0.07 -12.88
N ALA A 187 -4.84 1.02 -12.87
CA ALA A 187 -4.48 1.79 -14.05
C ALA A 187 -3.03 1.59 -14.51
N PHE A 188 -2.23 0.86 -13.73
CA PHE A 188 -0.79 0.74 -13.91
C PHE A 188 -0.36 -0.64 -14.42
#